data_64d1b5af3612195e35ebb95ac3856d9c
#
_entry.id   64d1b5af3612195e35ebb95ac3856d9c
#
_cell.length_a   1.000
_cell.length_b   1.000
_cell.length_c   1.000
_cell.angle_alpha   90.00
_cell.angle_beta   90.00
_cell.angle_gamma   90.00
#
_symmetry.space_group_name_H-M   'P 1'
#
loop_
_entity.id
_entity.type
_entity.pdbx_description
1 polymer ?
#
loop_
_entity_poly.entity_id
_entity_poly.type
_entity_poly.pdbx_seq_one_letter_code
_entity_poly.pdbx_strand_id
1 'polypeptide(L)'
;MKRGLGTRAVVPALLAMLVVAPTAQAQFGGLIKRAVAGKAADKAAEKVTDKVGPKAPRAGGEAFSATTLQQVLAGARASNAVLAHRDQLVQQRTEAQEALNTLTSQNGGTQRAYQEANSKILDCRQASFNASSSKREAEMHARMTADPQNMARMQMIAMKYSKTIAEAQQRGDTAGVMKAQLAMQNEIMGTNIFAAAKADTAAADAKCGKLPKKPTSLVAEDQKRALLSALDDSVRTIEAKAVTAGASASGMDQVRYLELKERLVTILGVIDSGRGVVSYDDAELDLVKQHRDEIDPLRRAIGASTRATRSR
;
A
#
# COMPACT_ATOMS: atom_id res chain seq x y z
N MET A 1 0.90 38.71 -43.25
CA MET A 1 0.23 38.66 -41.93
C MET A 1 0.13 37.21 -41.45
N LYS A 2 1.08 36.77 -40.61
CA LYS A 2 1.05 35.42 -39.98
C LYS A 2 1.06 35.66 -38.46
N ARG A 3 -0.04 35.34 -37.79
CA ARG A 3 -0.22 35.48 -36.35
C ARG A 3 0.52 34.36 -35.63
N GLY A 4 1.55 34.70 -34.83
CA GLY A 4 2.18 33.79 -33.88
C GLY A 4 1.30 33.65 -32.64
N LEU A 5 0.61 32.55 -32.55
CA LEU A 5 -0.09 32.09 -31.33
C LEU A 5 0.71 30.89 -30.80
N GLY A 6 1.20 30.93 -29.58
CA GLY A 6 1.55 29.70 -28.93
C GLY A 6 2.50 29.67 -27.74
N THR A 7 3.12 30.77 -27.34
CA THR A 7 4.17 30.68 -26.28
C THR A 7 3.81 31.26 -24.91
N ARG A 8 2.60 31.81 -24.73
CA ARG A 8 2.24 32.48 -23.47
C ARG A 8 1.49 31.62 -22.44
N ALA A 9 1.05 30.41 -22.79
CA ALA A 9 0.20 29.60 -21.91
C ALA A 9 0.92 28.48 -21.13
N VAL A 10 2.19 28.18 -21.45
CA VAL A 10 2.92 27.04 -20.86
C VAL A 10 3.64 27.42 -19.55
N VAL A 11 4.06 28.69 -19.42
CA VAL A 11 4.83 29.15 -18.26
C VAL A 11 4.02 29.20 -16.94
N PRO A 12 2.76 29.65 -16.91
CA PRO A 12 2.00 29.66 -15.65
C PRO A 12 1.61 28.27 -15.14
N ALA A 13 1.46 27.27 -16.02
CA ALA A 13 1.12 25.90 -15.61
C ALA A 13 2.30 25.16 -14.92
N LEU A 14 3.53 25.44 -15.32
CA LEU A 14 4.72 24.88 -14.68
C LEU A 14 5.00 25.52 -13.30
N LEU A 15 4.70 26.79 -13.14
CA LEU A 15 4.84 27.49 -11.86
C LEU A 15 3.77 27.04 -10.83
N ALA A 16 2.56 26.74 -11.28
CA ALA A 16 1.49 26.25 -10.41
C ALA A 16 1.78 24.85 -9.83
N MET A 17 2.53 23.99 -10.54
CA MET A 17 2.93 22.67 -10.04
C MET A 17 4.05 22.71 -8.98
N LEU A 18 4.83 23.78 -8.92
CA LEU A 18 5.95 23.89 -7.98
C LEU A 18 5.54 24.38 -6.57
N VAL A 19 4.35 25.00 -6.44
CA VAL A 19 3.91 25.61 -5.17
C VAL A 19 3.02 24.67 -4.32
N VAL A 20 2.51 23.55 -4.86
CA VAL A 20 1.48 22.72 -4.21
C VAL A 20 2.04 21.48 -3.47
N ALA A 21 3.33 21.32 -3.33
CA ALA A 21 3.92 20.05 -2.89
C ALA A 21 4.12 19.76 -1.37
N PRO A 22 3.80 20.59 -0.35
CA PRO A 22 3.89 20.09 1.02
C PRO A 22 2.56 19.74 1.71
N THR A 23 1.39 19.94 1.11
CA THR A 23 0.10 19.73 1.82
C THR A 23 -0.62 18.43 1.47
N ALA A 24 -0.11 17.62 0.53
CA ALA A 24 -0.80 16.42 0.06
C ALA A 24 -0.68 15.19 0.99
N GLN A 25 0.14 15.23 2.05
CA GLN A 25 0.28 14.08 2.97
C GLN A 25 -0.77 14.00 4.08
N ALA A 26 -1.61 15.01 4.26
CA ALA A 26 -2.59 15.04 5.36
C ALA A 26 -4.02 14.60 4.98
N GLN A 27 -4.32 14.30 3.71
CA GLN A 27 -5.71 14.04 3.28
C GLN A 27 -6.05 12.58 2.98
N PHE A 28 -5.12 11.64 3.10
CA PHE A 28 -5.43 10.21 2.87
C PHE A 28 -6.04 9.48 4.07
N GLY A 29 -6.16 10.10 5.24
CA GLY A 29 -6.76 9.50 6.45
C GLY A 29 -8.30 9.50 6.50
N GLY A 30 -8.99 10.16 5.56
CA GLY A 30 -10.44 10.43 5.64
C GLY A 30 -11.38 9.47 4.88
N LEU A 31 -10.87 8.58 4.05
CA LEU A 31 -11.70 7.81 3.10
C LEU A 31 -12.10 6.40 3.55
N ILE A 32 -11.64 5.94 4.72
CA ILE A 32 -11.96 4.58 5.22
C ILE A 32 -13.20 4.56 6.14
N LYS A 33 -13.82 5.70 6.46
CA LYS A 33 -14.98 5.76 7.39
C LYS A 33 -16.37 5.72 6.74
N ARG A 34 -16.53 5.41 5.45
CA ARG A 34 -17.84 5.42 4.77
C ARG A 34 -18.31 4.09 4.16
N ALA A 35 -17.86 2.96 4.67
CA ALA A 35 -18.32 1.64 4.22
C ALA A 35 -19.02 0.83 5.33
N VAL A 36 -19.65 1.48 6.31
CA VAL A 36 -20.52 0.79 7.27
C VAL A 36 -21.86 1.55 7.36
N ALA A 37 -22.67 1.37 6.35
CA ALA A 37 -24.08 1.70 6.40
C ALA A 37 -24.91 0.49 5.92
N GLY A 38 -24.79 -0.61 6.66
CA GLY A 38 -25.64 -1.81 6.52
C GLY A 38 -26.75 -1.84 7.55
N LYS A 39 -27.66 -0.85 7.58
CA LYS A 39 -28.88 -0.87 8.41
C LYS A 39 -30.17 -1.04 7.60
N ALA A 40 -30.11 -1.71 6.48
CA ALA A 40 -31.31 -2.00 5.68
C ALA A 40 -31.61 -3.50 5.51
N ALA A 41 -30.80 -4.40 6.10
CA ALA A 41 -31.00 -5.84 5.94
C ALA A 41 -31.83 -6.51 7.08
N ASP A 42 -32.04 -5.83 8.23
CA ASP A 42 -32.69 -6.46 9.38
C ASP A 42 -34.23 -6.42 9.39
N LYS A 43 -34.86 -5.78 8.41
CA LYS A 43 -36.34 -5.75 8.33
C LYS A 43 -36.97 -6.66 7.28
N ALA A 44 -36.20 -7.44 6.56
CA ALA A 44 -36.73 -8.41 5.58
C ALA A 44 -36.73 -9.85 6.07
N ALA A 45 -36.15 -10.12 7.24
CA ALA A 45 -36.03 -11.50 7.78
C ALA A 45 -37.19 -11.99 8.65
N GLU A 46 -38.22 -11.16 8.91
CA GLU A 46 -39.27 -11.52 9.89
C GLU A 46 -40.64 -11.93 9.29
N LYS A 47 -40.70 -12.18 7.98
CA LYS A 47 -42.02 -12.56 7.36
C LYS A 47 -41.95 -13.70 6.33
N VAL A 48 -41.10 -14.71 6.51
CA VAL A 48 -41.23 -15.98 5.75
C VAL A 48 -40.92 -17.17 6.64
N THR A 49 -41.84 -17.45 7.56
CA THR A 49 -41.99 -18.77 8.15
C THR A 49 -43.24 -19.41 7.57
N ASP A 50 -43.05 -20.57 6.96
CA ASP A 50 -44.00 -21.51 6.36
C ASP A 50 -44.09 -21.43 4.83
N LYS A 51 -43.12 -22.06 4.18
CA LYS A 51 -43.29 -22.95 3.02
C LYS A 51 -41.90 -23.42 2.57
N VAL A 52 -41.68 -24.75 2.60
CA VAL A 52 -40.61 -25.49 1.90
C VAL A 52 -39.34 -24.64 1.71
N GLY A 53 -38.40 -24.75 2.65
CA GLY A 53 -37.17 -23.96 2.59
C GLY A 53 -36.54 -24.00 1.20
N PRO A 54 -36.12 -22.87 0.63
CA PRO A 54 -35.43 -22.87 -0.65
C PRO A 54 -34.21 -23.78 -0.54
N LYS A 55 -34.10 -24.80 -1.39
CA LYS A 55 -32.88 -25.61 -1.50
C LYS A 55 -31.73 -24.64 -1.66
N ALA A 56 -30.74 -24.73 -0.77
CA ALA A 56 -29.55 -23.90 -0.86
C ALA A 56 -28.99 -23.98 -2.31
N PRO A 57 -28.56 -22.85 -2.88
CA PRO A 57 -28.02 -22.84 -4.24
C PRO A 57 -26.87 -23.85 -4.32
N ARG A 58 -26.84 -24.67 -5.40
CA ARG A 58 -25.74 -25.61 -5.62
C ARG A 58 -24.44 -24.84 -5.79
N ALA A 59 -23.37 -25.37 -5.21
CA ALA A 59 -22.04 -24.84 -5.40
C ALA A 59 -21.69 -24.82 -6.91
N GLY A 60 -21.39 -23.64 -7.46
CA GLY A 60 -20.86 -23.52 -8.81
C GLY A 60 -19.45 -24.11 -8.89
N GLY A 61 -19.03 -24.48 -10.09
CA GLY A 61 -17.70 -25.03 -10.35
C GLY A 61 -17.65 -26.56 -10.45
N GLU A 62 -16.51 -27.10 -10.84
CA GLU A 62 -16.26 -28.52 -10.99
C GLU A 62 -16.23 -29.22 -9.63
N ALA A 63 -17.01 -30.29 -9.45
CA ALA A 63 -16.99 -31.10 -8.26
C ALA A 63 -15.66 -31.88 -8.12
N PHE A 64 -15.23 -32.19 -6.90
CA PHE A 64 -14.04 -32.98 -6.70
C PHE A 64 -14.24 -34.41 -7.23
N SER A 65 -13.32 -34.83 -8.12
CA SER A 65 -13.03 -36.22 -8.35
C SER A 65 -11.94 -36.69 -7.39
N ALA A 66 -11.77 -37.99 -7.18
CA ALA A 66 -10.68 -38.52 -6.38
C ALA A 66 -9.32 -38.08 -6.90
N THR A 67 -9.12 -38.02 -8.22
CA THR A 67 -7.89 -37.53 -8.84
C THR A 67 -7.65 -36.05 -8.55
N THR A 68 -8.66 -35.22 -8.71
CA THR A 68 -8.56 -33.77 -8.48
C THR A 68 -8.28 -33.49 -7.00
N LEU A 69 -8.93 -34.21 -6.07
CA LEU A 69 -8.66 -34.07 -4.65
C LEU A 69 -7.21 -34.43 -4.32
N GLN A 70 -6.69 -35.56 -4.82
CA GLN A 70 -5.30 -35.96 -4.61
C GLN A 70 -4.29 -34.95 -5.17
N GLN A 71 -4.57 -34.34 -6.32
CA GLN A 71 -3.75 -33.27 -6.87
C GLN A 71 -3.74 -32.04 -5.95
N VAL A 72 -4.90 -31.62 -5.41
CA VAL A 72 -4.97 -30.51 -4.46
C VAL A 72 -4.21 -30.83 -3.18
N LEU A 73 -4.30 -32.08 -2.68
CA LEU A 73 -3.57 -32.51 -1.49
C LEU A 73 -2.06 -32.55 -1.73
N ALA A 74 -1.60 -32.99 -2.89
CA ALA A 74 -0.19 -32.92 -3.28
C ALA A 74 0.31 -31.47 -3.27
N GLY A 75 -0.46 -30.56 -3.85
CA GLY A 75 -0.18 -29.13 -3.82
C GLY A 75 -0.18 -28.57 -2.40
N ALA A 76 -1.13 -28.99 -1.55
CA ALA A 76 -1.20 -28.54 -0.16
C ALA A 76 0.02 -29.04 0.66
N ARG A 77 0.51 -30.25 0.42
CA ARG A 77 1.75 -30.75 1.06
C ARG A 77 2.96 -29.90 0.68
N ALA A 78 3.12 -29.57 -0.61
CA ALA A 78 4.20 -28.70 -1.07
C ALA A 78 4.07 -27.27 -0.51
N SER A 79 2.86 -26.70 -0.47
CA SER A 79 2.59 -25.42 0.16
C SER A 79 2.93 -25.44 1.65
N ASN A 80 2.59 -26.52 2.37
CA ASN A 80 2.85 -26.65 3.81
C ASN A 80 4.34 -26.66 4.14
N ALA A 81 5.16 -27.27 3.30
CA ALA A 81 6.61 -27.26 3.46
C ALA A 81 7.20 -25.84 3.38
N VAL A 82 6.70 -25.03 2.45
CA VAL A 82 7.09 -23.60 2.32
C VAL A 82 6.59 -22.77 3.48
N LEU A 83 5.36 -23.02 3.95
CA LEU A 83 4.73 -22.30 5.06
C LEU A 83 5.36 -22.60 6.43
N ALA A 84 6.17 -23.66 6.57
CA ALA A 84 6.88 -23.96 7.82
C ALA A 84 7.72 -22.77 8.33
N HIS A 85 8.34 -22.01 7.42
CA HIS A 85 9.11 -20.81 7.77
C HIS A 85 8.25 -19.58 8.13
N ARG A 86 6.96 -19.59 7.77
CA ARG A 86 6.06 -18.47 8.03
C ARG A 86 5.82 -18.25 9.52
N ASP A 87 5.75 -19.31 10.30
CA ASP A 87 5.42 -19.19 11.73
C ASP A 87 6.49 -18.44 12.51
N GLN A 88 7.74 -18.69 12.20
CA GLN A 88 8.84 -17.97 12.83
C GLN A 88 8.75 -16.46 12.50
N LEU A 89 8.43 -16.10 11.25
CA LEU A 89 8.25 -14.70 10.87
C LEU A 89 7.01 -14.06 11.53
N VAL A 90 5.91 -14.81 11.66
CA VAL A 90 4.71 -14.34 12.35
C VAL A 90 4.98 -14.14 13.84
N GLN A 91 5.75 -15.01 14.47
CA GLN A 91 6.17 -14.83 15.85
C GLN A 91 7.06 -13.58 16.00
N GLN A 92 8.09 -13.43 15.17
CA GLN A 92 8.96 -12.23 15.18
C GLN A 92 8.15 -10.94 14.94
N ARG A 93 7.16 -11.00 14.07
CA ARG A 93 6.23 -9.88 13.83
C ARG A 93 5.42 -9.54 15.07
N THR A 94 4.90 -10.54 15.78
CA THR A 94 4.15 -10.33 17.03
C THR A 94 5.01 -9.67 18.09
N GLU A 95 6.22 -10.19 18.31
CA GLU A 95 7.20 -9.63 19.25
C GLU A 95 7.60 -8.18 18.87
N ALA A 96 7.82 -7.92 17.57
CA ALA A 96 8.12 -6.58 17.09
C ALA A 96 6.94 -5.61 17.28
N GLN A 97 5.70 -6.08 17.11
CA GLN A 97 4.48 -5.29 17.34
C GLN A 97 4.30 -4.94 18.82
N GLU A 98 4.52 -5.89 19.72
CA GLU A 98 4.44 -5.66 21.16
C GLU A 98 5.51 -4.65 21.62
N ALA A 99 6.74 -4.81 21.11
CA ALA A 99 7.83 -3.86 21.37
C ALA A 99 7.50 -2.47 20.85
N LEU A 100 6.89 -2.34 19.67
CA LEU A 100 6.44 -1.06 19.12
C LEU A 100 5.34 -0.45 19.99
N ASN A 101 4.34 -1.21 20.41
CA ASN A 101 3.26 -0.74 21.25
C ASN A 101 3.81 -0.17 22.59
N THR A 102 4.77 -0.87 23.19
CA THR A 102 5.45 -0.42 24.40
C THR A 102 6.18 0.91 24.20
N LEU A 103 6.99 1.00 23.11
CA LEU A 103 7.71 2.23 22.76
C LEU A 103 6.75 3.40 22.49
N THR A 104 5.70 3.18 21.73
CA THR A 104 4.70 4.21 21.41
C THR A 104 4.01 4.72 22.67
N SER A 105 3.66 3.82 23.61
CA SER A 105 3.08 4.19 24.90
C SER A 105 4.05 5.06 25.72
N GLN A 106 5.33 4.69 25.79
CA GLN A 106 6.35 5.42 26.53
C GLN A 106 6.69 6.76 25.90
N ASN A 107 6.63 6.86 24.58
CA ASN A 107 7.05 8.03 23.81
C ASN A 107 5.97 9.10 23.62
N GLY A 108 4.73 8.89 24.08
CA GLY A 108 3.61 9.80 23.79
C GLY A 108 3.86 11.26 24.20
N GLY A 109 4.52 11.50 25.34
CA GLY A 109 4.91 12.84 25.78
C GLY A 109 6.03 13.43 24.92
N THR A 110 7.06 12.63 24.65
CA THR A 110 8.20 13.02 23.80
C THR A 110 7.76 13.35 22.38
N GLN A 111 6.84 12.56 21.82
CA GLN A 111 6.28 12.76 20.49
C GLN A 111 5.55 14.11 20.41
N ARG A 112 4.70 14.43 21.39
CA ARG A 112 3.98 15.71 21.46
C ARG A 112 4.93 16.89 21.56
N ALA A 113 5.88 16.84 22.50
CA ALA A 113 6.87 17.90 22.67
C ALA A 113 7.72 18.13 21.39
N TYR A 114 8.12 17.04 20.71
CA TYR A 114 8.84 17.14 19.45
C TYR A 114 7.97 17.75 18.34
N GLN A 115 6.71 17.33 18.22
CA GLN A 115 5.78 17.88 17.22
C GLN A 115 5.50 19.36 17.45
N GLU A 116 5.29 19.78 18.71
CA GLU A 116 5.08 21.20 19.05
C GLU A 116 6.30 22.06 18.73
N ALA A 117 7.50 21.59 19.08
CA ALA A 117 8.75 22.30 18.79
C ALA A 117 8.96 22.42 17.27
N ASN A 118 8.67 21.34 16.53
CA ASN A 118 8.80 21.29 15.09
C ASN A 118 7.77 22.20 14.40
N SER A 119 6.50 22.17 14.84
CA SER A 119 5.42 23.01 14.31
C SER A 119 5.74 24.49 14.49
N LYS A 120 6.15 24.93 15.67
CA LYS A 120 6.52 26.33 15.92
C LYS A 120 7.58 26.85 14.94
N ILE A 121 8.60 26.04 14.65
CA ILE A 121 9.65 26.40 13.70
C ILE A 121 9.13 26.40 12.27
N LEU A 122 8.34 25.40 11.89
CA LEU A 122 7.73 25.32 10.55
C LEU A 122 6.78 26.47 10.29
N ASP A 123 5.92 26.83 11.26
CA ASP A 123 4.99 27.94 11.16
C ASP A 123 5.73 29.29 11.02
N CYS A 124 6.80 29.49 11.82
CA CYS A 124 7.65 30.65 11.69
C CYS A 124 8.31 30.74 10.30
N ARG A 125 8.85 29.63 9.80
CA ARG A 125 9.46 29.54 8.46
C ARG A 125 8.44 29.81 7.37
N GLN A 126 7.25 29.24 7.46
CA GLN A 126 6.16 29.46 6.51
C GLN A 126 5.75 30.93 6.48
N ALA A 127 5.60 31.57 7.65
CA ALA A 127 5.29 32.98 7.73
C ALA A 127 6.40 33.87 7.12
N SER A 128 7.68 33.53 7.41
CA SER A 128 8.83 34.22 6.82
C SER A 128 8.90 34.04 5.30
N PHE A 129 8.62 32.83 4.81
CA PHE A 129 8.57 32.51 3.38
C PHE A 129 7.44 33.23 2.66
N ASN A 130 6.26 33.29 3.27
CA ASN A 130 5.11 34.02 2.70
C ASN A 130 5.37 35.53 2.62
N ALA A 131 6.03 36.10 3.64
CA ALA A 131 6.38 37.51 3.65
C ALA A 131 7.37 37.93 2.56
N SER A 132 8.20 36.99 2.08
CA SER A 132 9.17 37.25 0.98
C SER A 132 8.71 36.76 -0.39
N SER A 133 7.49 36.18 -0.51
CA SER A 133 7.02 35.51 -1.72
C SER A 133 7.02 36.42 -2.96
N SER A 134 6.41 37.60 -2.84
CA SER A 134 6.31 38.53 -3.97
C SER A 134 7.69 39.05 -4.47
N LYS A 135 8.58 39.33 -3.51
CA LYS A 135 9.96 39.73 -3.85
C LYS A 135 10.70 38.59 -4.54
N ARG A 136 10.59 37.39 -4.05
CA ARG A 136 11.21 36.20 -4.63
C ARG A 136 10.69 35.87 -6.03
N GLU A 137 9.36 35.98 -6.24
CA GLU A 137 8.76 35.80 -7.56
C GLU A 137 9.28 36.83 -8.57
N ALA A 138 9.36 38.10 -8.15
CA ALA A 138 9.92 39.15 -8.98
C ALA A 138 11.40 38.92 -9.33
N GLU A 139 12.23 38.52 -8.35
CA GLU A 139 13.63 38.20 -8.57
C GLU A 139 13.81 36.95 -9.46
N MET A 140 13.01 35.90 -9.24
CA MET A 140 13.02 34.71 -10.07
C MET A 140 12.61 35.03 -11.52
N HIS A 141 11.58 35.82 -11.71
CA HIS A 141 11.15 36.26 -13.02
C HIS A 141 12.25 37.10 -13.71
N ALA A 142 12.86 38.05 -12.99
CA ALA A 142 13.96 38.85 -13.51
C ALA A 142 15.16 37.98 -13.95
N ARG A 143 15.54 36.97 -13.17
CA ARG A 143 16.64 36.04 -13.51
C ARG A 143 16.29 35.13 -14.68
N MET A 144 15.02 34.71 -14.82
CA MET A 144 14.58 33.92 -15.97
C MET A 144 14.62 34.73 -17.28
N THR A 145 14.28 36.03 -17.21
CA THR A 145 14.24 36.90 -18.38
C THR A 145 15.60 37.50 -18.75
N ALA A 146 16.50 37.68 -17.77
CA ALA A 146 17.84 38.24 -17.99
C ALA A 146 18.74 37.36 -18.82
N ASP A 147 18.58 36.03 -18.78
CA ASP A 147 19.41 35.09 -19.52
C ASP A 147 18.52 34.04 -20.22
N PRO A 148 18.44 34.09 -21.59
CA PRO A 148 17.67 33.11 -22.35
C PRO A 148 18.12 31.66 -22.15
N GLN A 149 19.38 31.42 -21.75
CA GLN A 149 19.89 30.08 -21.45
C GLN A 149 19.25 29.47 -20.22
N ASN A 150 18.78 30.29 -19.28
CA ASN A 150 18.10 29.80 -18.08
C ASN A 150 16.79 29.07 -18.42
N MET A 151 16.01 29.59 -19.36
CA MET A 151 14.79 28.94 -19.82
C MET A 151 15.10 27.64 -20.58
N ALA A 152 16.12 27.66 -21.46
CA ALA A 152 16.56 26.46 -22.16
C ALA A 152 17.05 25.37 -21.19
N ARG A 153 17.78 25.75 -20.14
CA ARG A 153 18.26 24.84 -19.09
C ARG A 153 17.11 24.20 -18.31
N MET A 154 16.09 24.97 -17.95
CA MET A 154 14.87 24.45 -17.29
C MET A 154 14.14 23.46 -18.18
N GLN A 155 14.00 23.76 -19.49
CA GLN A 155 13.40 22.83 -20.44
C GLN A 155 14.20 21.53 -20.58
N MET A 156 15.54 21.62 -20.63
CA MET A 156 16.40 20.42 -20.69
C MET A 156 16.26 19.54 -19.44
N ILE A 157 16.19 20.16 -18.24
CA ILE A 157 15.96 19.42 -17.00
C ILE A 157 14.60 18.73 -17.04
N ALA A 158 13.54 19.45 -17.43
CA ALA A 158 12.20 18.87 -17.54
C ALA A 158 12.15 17.71 -18.55
N MET A 159 12.76 17.85 -19.72
CA MET A 159 12.85 16.78 -20.73
C MET A 159 13.65 15.57 -20.25
N LYS A 160 14.76 15.79 -19.56
CA LYS A 160 15.62 14.72 -18.99
C LYS A 160 14.82 13.81 -18.05
N TYR A 161 13.99 14.39 -17.18
CA TYR A 161 13.25 13.61 -16.19
C TYR A 161 11.87 13.15 -16.67
N SER A 162 11.24 13.80 -17.66
CA SER A 162 9.93 13.43 -18.19
C SER A 162 9.91 11.99 -18.71
N LYS A 163 10.96 11.57 -19.40
CA LYS A 163 11.11 10.21 -19.91
C LYS A 163 11.19 9.19 -18.76
N THR A 164 12.04 9.45 -17.76
CA THR A 164 12.22 8.56 -16.60
C THR A 164 10.92 8.43 -15.79
N ILE A 165 10.21 9.54 -15.62
CA ILE A 165 8.91 9.56 -14.93
C ILE A 165 7.85 8.75 -15.72
N ALA A 166 7.77 8.95 -17.04
CA ALA A 166 6.84 8.23 -17.89
C ALA A 166 7.11 6.72 -17.89
N GLU A 167 8.37 6.31 -17.99
CA GLU A 167 8.78 4.90 -17.95
C GLU A 167 8.48 4.26 -16.60
N ALA A 168 8.68 4.98 -15.48
CA ALA A 168 8.33 4.50 -14.14
C ALA A 168 6.81 4.38 -13.97
N GLN A 169 6.03 5.35 -14.49
CA GLN A 169 4.57 5.29 -14.48
C GLN A 169 4.02 4.10 -15.28
N GLN A 170 4.57 3.84 -16.48
CA GLN A 170 4.17 2.68 -17.30
C GLN A 170 4.42 1.34 -16.59
N ARG A 171 5.46 1.26 -15.77
CA ARG A 171 5.78 0.06 -14.96
C ARG A 171 5.02 -0.02 -13.64
N GLY A 172 4.21 1.00 -13.29
CA GLY A 172 3.56 1.10 -11.99
C GLY A 172 4.51 1.34 -10.82
N ASP A 173 5.76 1.76 -11.09
CA ASP A 173 6.80 2.02 -10.10
C ASP A 173 6.62 3.41 -9.47
N THR A 174 5.76 3.51 -8.47
CA THR A 174 5.48 4.75 -7.74
C THR A 174 6.70 5.28 -7.00
N ALA A 175 7.58 4.40 -6.49
CA ALA A 175 8.81 4.80 -5.82
C ALA A 175 9.82 5.41 -6.82
N GLY A 176 9.93 4.84 -8.02
CA GLY A 176 10.72 5.38 -9.12
C GLY A 176 10.23 6.75 -9.58
N VAL A 177 8.91 6.94 -9.68
CA VAL A 177 8.30 8.24 -10.00
C VAL A 177 8.70 9.29 -8.95
N MET A 178 8.51 9.00 -7.66
CA MET A 178 8.86 9.92 -6.57
C MET A 178 10.37 10.26 -6.57
N LYS A 179 11.22 9.26 -6.77
CA LYS A 179 12.67 9.45 -6.83
C LYS A 179 13.07 10.36 -8.00
N ALA A 180 12.49 10.15 -9.18
CA ALA A 180 12.75 10.97 -10.35
C ALA A 180 12.25 12.42 -10.17
N GLN A 181 11.07 12.62 -9.58
CA GLN A 181 10.53 13.94 -9.25
C GLN A 181 11.42 14.69 -8.26
N LEU A 182 11.88 14.02 -7.19
CA LEU A 182 12.78 14.61 -6.21
C LEU A 182 14.14 14.99 -6.83
N ALA A 183 14.68 14.13 -7.70
CA ALA A 183 15.92 14.42 -8.42
C ALA A 183 15.78 15.62 -9.36
N MET A 184 14.66 15.70 -10.09
CA MET A 184 14.32 16.85 -10.94
C MET A 184 14.22 18.13 -10.12
N GLN A 185 13.51 18.08 -8.99
CA GLN A 185 13.37 19.23 -8.09
C GLN A 185 14.72 19.71 -7.56
N ASN A 186 15.59 18.79 -7.14
CA ASN A 186 16.92 19.12 -6.64
C ASN A 186 17.81 19.76 -7.72
N GLU A 187 17.74 19.26 -8.97
CA GLU A 187 18.49 19.83 -10.08
C GLU A 187 17.98 21.23 -10.47
N ILE A 188 16.66 21.42 -10.48
CA ILE A 188 16.04 22.74 -10.67
C ILE A 188 16.45 23.71 -9.57
N MET A 189 16.34 23.31 -8.30
CA MET A 189 16.78 24.13 -7.15
C MET A 189 18.27 24.39 -7.14
N GLY A 190 19.05 23.59 -7.83
CA GLY A 190 20.50 23.78 -8.04
C GLY A 190 20.85 24.94 -9.00
N THR A 191 19.88 25.43 -9.78
CA THR A 191 20.12 26.51 -10.74
C THR A 191 20.23 27.88 -10.07
N ASN A 192 20.86 28.84 -10.75
CA ASN A 192 20.96 30.23 -10.30
C ASN A 192 19.61 30.94 -10.20
N ILE A 193 18.60 30.46 -10.91
CA ILE A 193 17.23 31.00 -10.88
C ILE A 193 16.67 30.97 -9.45
N PHE A 194 16.98 29.92 -8.71
CA PHE A 194 16.48 29.71 -7.32
C PHE A 194 17.45 30.16 -6.23
N ALA A 195 18.51 30.91 -6.58
CA ALA A 195 19.48 31.41 -5.58
C ALA A 195 18.80 32.27 -4.50
N ALA A 196 17.77 33.05 -4.87
CA ALA A 196 16.98 33.84 -3.93
C ALA A 196 16.21 32.94 -2.94
N ALA A 197 15.62 31.85 -3.43
CA ALA A 197 14.89 30.91 -2.56
C ALA A 197 15.83 30.23 -1.53
N LYS A 198 17.08 29.95 -1.91
CA LYS A 198 18.09 29.43 -0.97
C LYS A 198 18.48 30.47 0.10
N ALA A 199 18.64 31.73 -0.33
CA ALA A 199 18.94 32.82 0.60
C ALA A 199 17.80 33.03 1.61
N ASP A 200 16.54 32.97 1.14
CA ASP A 200 15.38 33.07 2.01
C ASP A 200 15.26 31.90 2.99
N THR A 201 15.62 30.68 2.56
CA THR A 201 15.68 29.52 3.46
C THR A 201 16.71 29.72 4.56
N ALA A 202 17.91 30.20 4.22
CA ALA A 202 18.97 30.51 5.19
C ALA A 202 18.54 31.64 6.15
N ALA A 203 17.87 32.68 5.65
CA ALA A 203 17.34 33.77 6.44
C ALA A 203 16.22 33.29 7.37
N ALA A 204 15.33 32.42 6.90
CA ALA A 204 14.30 31.79 7.72
C ALA A 204 14.91 30.89 8.80
N ASP A 205 15.97 30.12 8.51
CA ASP A 205 16.69 29.32 9.48
C ASP A 205 17.36 30.20 10.56
N ALA A 206 17.94 31.33 10.18
CA ALA A 206 18.53 32.28 11.13
C ALA A 206 17.47 32.93 12.03
N LYS A 207 16.28 33.22 11.49
CA LYS A 207 15.20 33.89 12.23
C LYS A 207 14.40 32.92 13.10
N CYS A 208 14.05 31.75 12.58
CA CYS A 208 13.11 30.81 13.21
C CYS A 208 13.82 29.66 13.96
N GLY A 209 15.13 29.55 13.79
CA GLY A 209 15.93 28.45 14.36
C GLY A 209 15.94 27.21 13.45
N LYS A 210 16.81 26.27 13.86
CA LYS A 210 16.94 24.97 13.19
C LYS A 210 15.85 24.01 13.69
N LEU A 211 15.39 23.15 12.80
CA LEU A 211 14.50 22.06 13.18
C LEU A 211 15.15 21.20 14.29
N PRO A 212 14.40 20.81 15.32
CA PRO A 212 14.94 20.01 16.39
C PRO A 212 15.36 18.64 15.86
N LYS A 213 16.44 18.11 16.40
CA LYS A 213 16.84 16.74 16.09
C LYS A 213 15.77 15.78 16.64
N LYS A 214 15.40 14.79 15.83
CA LYS A 214 14.48 13.76 16.28
C LYS A 214 15.04 13.01 17.48
N PRO A 215 14.31 12.90 18.60
CA PRO A 215 14.75 12.16 19.78
C PRO A 215 15.10 10.71 19.45
N THR A 216 16.10 10.16 20.11
CA THR A 216 16.58 8.78 19.86
C THR A 216 15.48 7.75 20.09
N SER A 217 14.60 7.98 21.06
CA SER A 217 13.46 7.09 21.33
C SER A 217 12.46 7.06 20.18
N LEU A 218 12.23 8.18 19.48
CA LEU A 218 11.37 8.24 18.30
C LEU A 218 12.05 7.64 17.08
N VAL A 219 13.39 7.71 16.99
CA VAL A 219 14.13 7.00 15.93
C VAL A 219 14.02 5.49 16.12
N ALA A 220 14.12 5.01 17.37
CA ALA A 220 13.93 3.60 17.69
C ALA A 220 12.51 3.10 17.32
N GLU A 221 11.49 3.93 17.53
CA GLU A 221 10.11 3.63 17.11
C GLU A 221 9.99 3.50 15.58
N ASP A 222 10.61 4.41 14.82
CA ASP A 222 10.63 4.32 13.34
C ASP A 222 11.33 3.06 12.86
N GLN A 223 12.45 2.69 13.49
CA GLN A 223 13.17 1.45 13.15
C GLN A 223 12.29 0.20 13.40
N LYS A 224 11.51 0.19 14.49
CA LYS A 224 10.56 -0.91 14.74
C LYS A 224 9.42 -0.95 13.74
N ARG A 225 8.90 0.21 13.30
CA ARG A 225 7.89 0.29 12.23
C ARG A 225 8.44 -0.24 10.90
N ALA A 226 9.68 0.13 10.56
CA ALA A 226 10.35 -0.38 9.35
C ALA A 226 10.58 -1.89 9.42
N LEU A 227 10.97 -2.42 10.59
CA LEU A 227 11.10 -3.87 10.79
C LEU A 227 9.77 -4.60 10.60
N LEU A 228 8.68 -4.08 11.16
CA LEU A 228 7.34 -4.65 10.97
C LEU A 228 6.93 -4.69 9.50
N SER A 229 7.18 -3.62 8.75
CA SER A 229 6.90 -3.59 7.32
C SER A 229 7.70 -4.66 6.57
N ALA A 230 8.99 -4.82 6.88
CA ALA A 230 9.84 -5.83 6.26
C ALA A 230 9.40 -7.27 6.61
N LEU A 231 8.91 -7.50 7.83
CA LEU A 231 8.36 -8.79 8.25
C LEU A 231 7.04 -9.09 7.54
N ASP A 232 6.16 -8.09 7.38
CA ASP A 232 4.91 -8.23 6.63
C ASP A 232 5.17 -8.58 5.16
N ASP A 233 6.15 -7.94 4.53
CA ASP A 233 6.54 -8.23 3.15
C ASP A 233 7.15 -9.63 3.01
N SER A 234 7.92 -10.05 4.01
CA SER A 234 8.50 -11.40 4.07
C SER A 234 7.41 -12.47 4.21
N VAL A 235 6.41 -12.25 5.06
CA VAL A 235 5.26 -13.16 5.22
C VAL A 235 4.49 -13.26 3.89
N ARG A 236 4.18 -12.13 3.24
CA ARG A 236 3.50 -12.14 1.93
C ARG A 236 4.30 -12.89 0.86
N THR A 237 5.61 -12.71 0.86
CA THR A 237 6.51 -13.39 -0.08
C THR A 237 6.49 -14.90 0.11
N ILE A 238 6.51 -15.38 1.36
CA ILE A 238 6.41 -16.81 1.66
C ILE A 238 5.03 -17.36 1.27
N GLU A 239 3.95 -16.62 1.54
CA GLU A 239 2.60 -17.03 1.15
C GLU A 239 2.47 -17.14 -0.38
N ALA A 240 3.02 -16.18 -1.13
CA ALA A 240 3.04 -16.24 -2.59
C ALA A 240 3.86 -17.43 -3.11
N LYS A 241 5.04 -17.69 -2.53
CA LYS A 241 5.86 -18.86 -2.86
C LYS A 241 5.14 -20.18 -2.55
N ALA A 242 4.40 -20.25 -1.45
CA ALA A 242 3.62 -21.42 -1.08
C ALA A 242 2.51 -21.71 -2.11
N VAL A 243 1.83 -20.69 -2.61
CA VAL A 243 0.83 -20.83 -3.69
C VAL A 243 1.48 -21.35 -4.97
N THR A 244 2.62 -20.79 -5.37
CA THR A 244 3.34 -21.22 -6.57
C THR A 244 3.82 -22.68 -6.44
N ALA A 245 4.40 -23.05 -5.30
CA ALA A 245 4.84 -24.42 -5.03
C ALA A 245 3.65 -25.39 -5.05
N GLY A 246 2.52 -24.98 -4.46
CA GLY A 246 1.31 -25.81 -4.44
C GLY A 246 0.72 -26.02 -5.83
N ALA A 247 0.60 -24.96 -6.63
CA ALA A 247 0.12 -25.04 -7.99
C ALA A 247 1.02 -25.95 -8.84
N SER A 248 2.34 -25.77 -8.75
CA SER A 248 3.31 -26.58 -9.47
C SER A 248 3.21 -28.08 -9.08
N ALA A 249 3.14 -28.39 -7.79
CA ALA A 249 3.06 -29.77 -7.31
C ALA A 249 1.70 -30.44 -7.60
N SER A 250 0.62 -29.65 -7.73
CA SER A 250 -0.69 -30.15 -8.13
C SER A 250 -0.80 -30.42 -9.63
N GLY A 251 0.13 -29.92 -10.45
CA GLY A 251 0.03 -29.94 -11.91
C GLY A 251 -1.04 -29.02 -12.49
N MET A 252 -1.50 -28.04 -11.71
CA MET A 252 -2.54 -27.06 -12.09
C MET A 252 -1.93 -25.66 -12.26
N ASP A 253 -2.62 -24.80 -13.00
CA ASP A 253 -2.36 -23.37 -12.92
C ASP A 253 -2.77 -22.80 -11.55
N GLN A 254 -2.23 -21.62 -11.20
CA GLN A 254 -2.44 -21.02 -9.88
C GLN A 254 -3.90 -20.68 -9.60
N VAL A 255 -4.65 -20.24 -10.62
CA VAL A 255 -6.05 -19.83 -10.45
C VAL A 255 -6.88 -21.04 -10.08
N ARG A 256 -6.79 -22.11 -10.90
CA ARG A 256 -7.52 -23.37 -10.66
C ARG A 256 -7.14 -24.00 -9.32
N TYR A 257 -5.86 -24.01 -8.98
CA TYR A 257 -5.42 -24.52 -7.69
C TYR A 257 -6.03 -23.76 -6.51
N LEU A 258 -6.08 -22.41 -6.58
CA LEU A 258 -6.68 -21.58 -5.53
C LEU A 258 -8.19 -21.77 -5.43
N GLU A 259 -8.90 -21.85 -6.55
CA GLU A 259 -10.35 -22.10 -6.58
C GLU A 259 -10.70 -23.44 -5.94
N LEU A 260 -9.97 -24.51 -6.27
CA LEU A 260 -10.19 -25.81 -5.66
C LEU A 260 -9.83 -25.85 -4.18
N LYS A 261 -8.78 -25.16 -3.77
CA LYS A 261 -8.47 -24.98 -2.34
C LYS A 261 -9.60 -24.28 -1.60
N GLU A 262 -10.12 -23.18 -2.13
CA GLU A 262 -11.23 -22.44 -1.51
C GLU A 262 -12.48 -23.30 -1.43
N ARG A 263 -12.78 -24.07 -2.47
CA ARG A 263 -13.85 -25.06 -2.46
C ARG A 263 -13.66 -26.09 -1.33
N LEU A 264 -12.44 -26.64 -1.20
CA LEU A 264 -12.11 -27.61 -0.14
C LEU A 264 -12.30 -27.02 1.26
N VAL A 265 -11.85 -25.77 1.48
CA VAL A 265 -12.06 -25.05 2.74
C VAL A 265 -13.55 -24.93 3.07
N THR A 266 -14.36 -24.58 2.07
CA THR A 266 -15.81 -24.40 2.25
C THR A 266 -16.49 -25.73 2.56
N ILE A 267 -16.12 -26.81 1.86
CA ILE A 267 -16.63 -28.16 2.13
C ILE A 267 -16.27 -28.62 3.55
N LEU A 268 -15.03 -28.42 3.97
CA LEU A 268 -14.61 -28.73 5.33
C LEU A 268 -15.43 -27.94 6.37
N GLY A 269 -15.70 -26.66 6.11
CA GLY A 269 -16.57 -25.84 6.94
C GLY A 269 -18.00 -26.41 7.07
N VAL A 270 -18.56 -26.93 5.99
CA VAL A 270 -19.88 -27.61 5.99
C VAL A 270 -19.84 -28.92 6.78
N ILE A 271 -18.80 -29.73 6.55
CA ILE A 271 -18.63 -31.01 7.28
C ILE A 271 -18.47 -30.78 8.78
N ASP A 272 -17.66 -29.78 9.19
CA ASP A 272 -17.36 -29.52 10.60
C ASP A 272 -18.52 -28.85 11.35
N SER A 273 -19.28 -27.97 10.70
CA SER A 273 -20.35 -27.20 11.35
C SER A 273 -21.75 -27.78 11.16
N GLY A 274 -21.93 -28.70 10.22
CA GLY A 274 -23.23 -29.18 9.78
C GLY A 274 -24.11 -28.10 9.13
N ARG A 275 -23.56 -26.90 8.87
CA ARG A 275 -24.27 -25.75 8.30
C ARG A 275 -23.52 -25.21 7.10
N GLY A 276 -24.20 -25.01 5.99
CA GLY A 276 -23.62 -24.41 4.78
C GLY A 276 -24.62 -23.49 4.08
N VAL A 277 -24.10 -22.42 3.52
CA VAL A 277 -24.87 -21.49 2.68
C VAL A 277 -25.11 -22.08 1.28
N VAL A 278 -24.33 -23.10 0.92
CA VAL A 278 -24.29 -23.74 -0.40
C VAL A 278 -24.45 -25.25 -0.22
N SER A 279 -25.23 -25.92 -1.08
CA SER A 279 -25.34 -27.38 -1.08
C SER A 279 -24.26 -27.97 -2.02
N TYR A 280 -23.57 -28.98 -1.50
CA TYR A 280 -22.62 -29.81 -2.26
C TYR A 280 -23.26 -31.18 -2.55
N ASP A 281 -22.74 -31.89 -3.54
CA ASP A 281 -23.15 -33.27 -3.81
C ASP A 281 -22.71 -34.17 -2.65
N ASP A 282 -23.60 -35.10 -2.24
CA ASP A 282 -23.29 -36.06 -1.15
C ASP A 282 -22.04 -36.87 -1.47
N ALA A 283 -21.84 -37.26 -2.74
CA ALA A 283 -20.64 -37.97 -3.18
C ALA A 283 -19.36 -37.15 -2.97
N GLU A 284 -19.40 -35.83 -3.20
CA GLU A 284 -18.26 -34.93 -2.97
C GLU A 284 -17.98 -34.77 -1.46
N LEU A 285 -19.02 -34.62 -0.65
CA LEU A 285 -18.89 -34.57 0.82
C LEU A 285 -18.29 -35.86 1.36
N ASP A 286 -18.76 -37.00 0.89
CA ASP A 286 -18.27 -38.30 1.34
C ASP A 286 -16.84 -38.57 0.89
N LEU A 287 -16.45 -38.14 -0.31
CA LEU A 287 -15.08 -38.20 -0.78
C LEU A 287 -14.13 -37.40 0.15
N VAL A 288 -14.51 -36.17 0.51
CA VAL A 288 -13.71 -35.34 1.42
C VAL A 288 -13.64 -35.92 2.83
N LYS A 289 -14.74 -36.52 3.34
CA LYS A 289 -14.77 -37.24 4.62
C LYS A 289 -13.83 -38.45 4.63
N GLN A 290 -13.82 -39.24 3.56
CA GLN A 290 -12.93 -40.42 3.40
C GLN A 290 -11.45 -40.06 3.46
N HIS A 291 -11.07 -38.86 2.98
CA HIS A 291 -9.69 -38.39 2.97
C HIS A 291 -9.36 -37.45 4.16
N ARG A 292 -10.19 -37.42 5.20
CA ARG A 292 -10.03 -36.49 6.31
C ARG A 292 -8.68 -36.60 7.02
N ASP A 293 -8.21 -37.81 7.22
CA ASP A 293 -6.90 -38.07 7.88
C ASP A 293 -5.71 -37.47 7.10
N GLU A 294 -5.82 -37.39 5.76
CA GLU A 294 -4.82 -36.74 4.91
C GLU A 294 -4.99 -35.20 4.91
N ILE A 295 -6.20 -34.72 5.02
CA ILE A 295 -6.56 -33.30 4.95
C ILE A 295 -6.22 -32.57 6.25
N ASP A 296 -6.52 -33.16 7.41
CA ASP A 296 -6.41 -32.50 8.70
C ASP A 296 -5.00 -31.97 9.00
N PRO A 297 -3.90 -32.66 8.71
CA PRO A 297 -2.55 -32.12 8.84
C PRO A 297 -2.25 -30.96 7.90
N LEU A 298 -3.01 -30.83 6.81
CA LEU A 298 -2.83 -29.83 5.76
C LEU A 298 -3.78 -28.64 5.87
N ARG A 299 -4.71 -28.64 6.85
CA ARG A 299 -5.73 -27.56 7.02
C ARG A 299 -5.11 -26.16 6.98
N ARG A 300 -3.95 -26.02 7.58
CA ARG A 300 -3.23 -24.75 7.57
C ARG A 300 -2.81 -24.33 6.17
N ALA A 301 -2.21 -25.22 5.39
CA ALA A 301 -1.81 -24.94 4.02
C ALA A 301 -3.01 -24.70 3.11
N ILE A 302 -4.11 -25.43 3.36
CA ILE A 302 -5.38 -25.27 2.64
C ILE A 302 -6.03 -23.91 2.96
N GLY A 303 -6.03 -23.46 4.22
CA GLY A 303 -6.66 -22.19 4.65
C GLY A 303 -5.83 -20.92 4.47
N ALA A 304 -4.51 -21.02 4.36
CA ALA A 304 -3.61 -19.87 4.38
C ALA A 304 -3.76 -18.91 3.18
N SER A 305 -4.21 -19.40 2.03
CA SER A 305 -4.33 -18.61 0.78
C SER A 305 -5.60 -17.79 0.64
N THR A 306 -6.67 -18.14 1.34
CA THR A 306 -7.97 -17.48 1.17
C THR A 306 -8.00 -16.06 1.73
N ARG A 307 -7.06 -15.70 2.59
CA ARG A 307 -6.93 -14.33 3.12
C ARG A 307 -6.18 -13.37 2.19
N ALA A 308 -5.19 -13.87 1.45
CA ALA A 308 -4.35 -13.03 0.58
C ALA A 308 -5.08 -12.54 -0.69
N THR A 309 -6.08 -13.29 -1.18
CA THR A 309 -6.86 -12.93 -2.38
C THR A 309 -8.00 -11.97 -2.10
N ARG A 310 -8.48 -11.86 -0.85
CA ARG A 310 -9.56 -10.91 -0.46
C ARG A 310 -9.09 -9.47 -0.21
N SER A 311 -7.79 -9.22 -0.19
CA SER A 311 -7.20 -7.87 0.07
C SER A 311 -6.73 -7.15 -1.20
N ARG A 312 -7.04 -7.67 -2.37
CA ARG A 312 -6.87 -7.01 -3.68
C ARG A 312 -8.25 -6.68 -4.24
#